data_3092585f6c43c390d4605d23fb20d082
#
_entry.id   3092585f6c43c390d4605d23fb20d082
#
_cell.length_a   1.000
_cell.length_b   1.000
_cell.length_c   1.000
_cell.angle_alpha   90.00
_cell.angle_beta   90.00
_cell.angle_gamma   90.00
#
_symmetry.space_group_name_H-M   'P 1'
#
loop_
_entity.id
_entity.type
_entity.pdbx_description
1 polymer ?
#
loop_
_entity_poly.entity_id
_entity_poly.type
_entity_poly.pdbx_seq_one_letter_code
_entity_poly.pdbx_strand_id
1 'polypeptide(L)'
;MAQTPGKTVTVIGGGVAGMSAACSLAEAGFRVQLVERRGYLGGRASSYLHPGVNEVIDNCQHVLFGCCTNLIGFYRRVGALDKIHWTGDMIMIEPGGRRSRLGPTPFLPAPLHGLPSLLTSSAFTMEDKLSLARALRAMLRPVPSDSRETLAEWLTRHKQSRGAIERFWKLVIASALNAEIESIAVPYAAKVIRELFMNSAEAGRMGINTLPLSQLYAGVEPLLRQRGSSVHLNSNVERLEFNQQMSQWTVVTRTEKLVSDYILLSLPFEAMGKLLPQMPPAEGVDALAGKIARHEHWPICSAHLWFDREITELEHAVMLDREIHWLFNRSKLQPWRKTEGSYIEVEVSASRIYAARERNEAIALTLRELAEFFPAVKTAKLVKAALVKEVRATFGVPPGIDADRPAAAQSPWPNAFLAGDWTATGWPSTMESAARSGHLAAEALCAAIGDPRTILNPDLPPSGLMGFFR
;
A
#
# COMPACT_ATOMS: atom_id res chain seq x y z
N MET A 1 7.58 29.07 19.84
CA MET A 1 6.90 28.61 18.59
C MET A 1 5.69 29.49 18.39
N ALA A 2 5.67 30.32 17.34
CA ALA A 2 4.48 31.10 17.00
C ALA A 2 3.33 30.14 16.68
N GLN A 3 2.27 30.14 17.46
CA GLN A 3 1.06 29.41 17.17
C GLN A 3 0.46 30.04 15.91
N THR A 4 0.24 29.23 14.87
CA THR A 4 -0.55 29.62 13.69
C THR A 4 -2.01 29.77 14.17
N PRO A 5 -2.52 30.98 14.45
CA PRO A 5 -3.78 31.10 15.17
C PRO A 5 -4.93 30.75 14.23
N GLY A 6 -5.61 29.65 14.50
CA GLY A 6 -6.98 29.43 14.11
C GLY A 6 -7.30 29.17 12.63
N LYS A 7 -6.29 28.95 11.76
CA LYS A 7 -6.58 28.60 10.34
C LYS A 7 -7.22 27.23 10.24
N THR A 8 -8.24 27.14 9.39
CA THR A 8 -9.06 25.95 9.21
C THR A 8 -8.71 25.25 7.91
N VAL A 9 -8.71 23.90 7.92
CA VAL A 9 -8.51 23.09 6.73
C VAL A 9 -9.52 21.94 6.70
N THR A 10 -10.20 21.77 5.58
CA THR A 10 -11.03 20.59 5.36
C THR A 10 -10.25 19.57 4.53
N VAL A 11 -9.99 18.39 5.11
CA VAL A 11 -9.36 17.25 4.45
C VAL A 11 -10.44 16.33 3.92
N ILE A 12 -10.50 16.15 2.61
CA ILE A 12 -11.52 15.34 1.93
C ILE A 12 -10.96 13.98 1.58
N GLY A 13 -11.49 12.95 2.24
CA GLY A 13 -11.08 11.56 2.12
C GLY A 13 -10.34 11.04 3.35
N GLY A 14 -10.93 10.05 4.04
CA GLY A 14 -10.42 9.43 5.27
C GLY A 14 -9.55 8.20 5.03
N GLY A 15 -8.86 8.10 3.87
CA GLY A 15 -7.83 7.10 3.61
C GLY A 15 -6.52 7.42 4.35
N VAL A 16 -5.51 6.55 4.21
CA VAL A 16 -4.19 6.73 4.86
C VAL A 16 -3.58 8.10 4.55
N ALA A 17 -3.70 8.59 3.32
CA ALA A 17 -3.22 9.91 2.92
C ALA A 17 -3.90 11.04 3.71
N GLY A 18 -5.23 11.03 3.75
CA GLY A 18 -6.00 12.06 4.46
C GLY A 18 -5.82 12.02 5.96
N MET A 19 -5.78 10.82 6.55
CA MET A 19 -5.50 10.67 7.98
C MET A 19 -4.10 11.17 8.35
N SER A 20 -3.07 10.83 7.55
CA SER A 20 -1.70 11.30 7.78
C SER A 20 -1.59 12.81 7.66
N ALA A 21 -2.24 13.42 6.64
CA ALA A 21 -2.31 14.87 6.50
C ALA A 21 -3.04 15.53 7.67
N ALA A 22 -4.22 15.01 8.04
CA ALA A 22 -5.05 15.56 9.10
C ALA A 22 -4.34 15.58 10.44
N CYS A 23 -3.70 14.45 10.82
CA CYS A 23 -2.92 14.38 12.05
C CYS A 23 -1.75 15.36 12.03
N SER A 24 -1.00 15.45 10.92
CA SER A 24 0.14 16.36 10.79
C SER A 24 -0.26 17.83 10.86
N LEU A 25 -1.33 18.20 10.19
CA LEU A 25 -1.85 19.57 10.20
C LEU A 25 -2.42 19.96 11.57
N ALA A 26 -3.13 19.05 12.25
CA ALA A 26 -3.60 19.30 13.61
C ALA A 26 -2.45 19.52 14.60
N GLU A 27 -1.36 18.74 14.48
CA GLU A 27 -0.14 18.94 15.25
C GLU A 27 0.59 20.24 14.88
N ALA A 28 0.46 20.68 13.63
CA ALA A 28 0.97 21.97 13.16
C ALA A 28 0.14 23.18 13.65
N GLY A 29 -0.99 22.94 14.33
CA GLY A 29 -1.83 23.99 14.92
C GLY A 29 -3.03 24.42 14.06
N PHE A 30 -3.31 23.70 12.97
CA PHE A 30 -4.54 23.93 12.20
C PHE A 30 -5.74 23.29 12.89
N ARG A 31 -6.91 23.91 12.69
CA ARG A 31 -8.19 23.28 13.01
C ARG A 31 -8.63 22.46 11.80
N VAL A 32 -8.57 21.14 11.91
CA VAL A 32 -8.83 20.20 10.82
C VAL A 32 -10.26 19.67 10.89
N GLN A 33 -10.92 19.58 9.73
CA GLN A 33 -12.20 18.90 9.50
C GLN A 33 -11.92 17.74 8.54
N LEU A 34 -11.80 16.50 9.04
CA LEU A 34 -11.59 15.31 8.21
C LEU A 34 -12.94 14.75 7.76
N VAL A 35 -13.19 14.73 6.45
CA VAL A 35 -14.46 14.30 5.86
C VAL A 35 -14.29 12.96 5.15
N GLU A 36 -15.09 11.97 5.52
CA GLU A 36 -15.11 10.65 4.90
C GLU A 36 -16.54 10.20 4.57
N ARG A 37 -16.74 9.71 3.35
CA ARG A 37 -18.06 9.26 2.85
C ARG A 37 -18.56 7.99 3.51
N ARG A 38 -17.65 7.12 3.96
CA ARG A 38 -17.98 5.86 4.65
C ARG A 38 -18.16 6.10 6.15
N GLY A 39 -18.79 5.14 6.82
CA GLY A 39 -18.93 5.14 8.29
C GLY A 39 -17.65 4.74 9.03
N TYR A 40 -16.50 4.63 8.33
CA TYR A 40 -15.21 4.22 8.89
C TYR A 40 -14.05 4.80 8.08
N LEU A 41 -12.91 4.96 8.73
CA LEU A 41 -11.65 5.41 8.13
C LEU A 41 -10.88 4.25 7.49
N GLY A 42 -9.89 4.59 6.64
CA GLY A 42 -8.94 3.64 6.03
C GLY A 42 -8.99 3.60 4.50
N GLY A 43 -10.09 4.01 3.88
CA GLY A 43 -10.21 4.00 2.42
C GLY A 43 -10.09 2.59 1.83
N ARG A 44 -9.08 2.35 0.97
CA ARG A 44 -8.79 1.02 0.40
C ARG A 44 -8.19 0.06 1.43
N ALA A 45 -7.41 0.56 2.38
CA ALA A 45 -6.84 -0.23 3.48
C ALA A 45 -7.79 -0.21 4.69
N SER A 46 -8.91 -0.90 4.60
CA SER A 46 -9.97 -0.90 5.62
C SER A 46 -10.55 -2.28 5.85
N SER A 47 -11.28 -2.42 6.95
CA SER A 47 -12.03 -3.63 7.30
C SER A 47 -13.50 -3.30 7.40
N TYR A 48 -14.35 -4.28 7.16
CA TYR A 48 -15.80 -4.14 7.24
C TYR A 48 -16.47 -5.46 7.62
N LEU A 49 -17.67 -5.38 8.17
CA LEU A 49 -18.50 -6.55 8.40
C LEU A 49 -19.03 -7.06 7.05
N HIS A 50 -18.55 -8.24 6.62
CA HIS A 50 -18.96 -8.82 5.33
C HIS A 50 -20.32 -9.54 5.49
N PRO A 51 -21.36 -9.10 4.75
CA PRO A 51 -22.73 -9.58 4.98
C PRO A 51 -22.90 -11.09 4.69
N GLY A 52 -22.14 -11.64 3.74
CA GLY A 52 -22.28 -13.05 3.34
C GLY A 52 -21.66 -14.05 4.31
N VAL A 53 -20.76 -13.65 5.20
CA VAL A 53 -20.11 -14.53 6.18
C VAL A 53 -20.29 -14.06 7.62
N ASN A 54 -20.86 -12.87 7.81
CA ASN A 54 -21.08 -12.22 9.11
C ASN A 54 -19.79 -12.14 9.95
N GLU A 55 -18.66 -11.80 9.31
CA GLU A 55 -17.35 -11.61 9.93
C GLU A 55 -16.79 -10.27 9.54
N VAL A 56 -15.98 -9.66 10.42
CA VAL A 56 -15.16 -8.52 10.05
C VAL A 56 -13.94 -9.04 9.30
N ILE A 57 -13.83 -8.66 8.03
CA ILE A 57 -12.70 -9.01 7.17
C ILE A 57 -11.96 -7.75 6.71
N ASP A 58 -10.70 -7.89 6.38
CA ASP A 58 -9.93 -6.85 5.71
C ASP A 58 -10.31 -6.82 4.23
N ASN A 59 -10.23 -5.65 3.60
CA ASN A 59 -10.51 -5.51 2.16
C ASN A 59 -9.58 -6.41 1.32
N CYS A 60 -8.32 -6.48 1.70
CA CYS A 60 -7.28 -7.43 1.30
C CYS A 60 -6.22 -7.39 2.40
N GLN A 61 -5.31 -8.37 2.45
CA GLN A 61 -4.17 -8.29 3.36
C GLN A 61 -3.26 -7.12 2.96
N HIS A 62 -2.93 -6.29 3.90
CA HIS A 62 -2.00 -5.18 3.72
C HIS A 62 -0.78 -5.39 4.61
N VAL A 63 0.34 -5.74 4.01
CA VAL A 63 1.64 -5.80 4.69
C VAL A 63 2.35 -4.45 4.57
N LEU A 64 3.21 -4.15 5.54
CA LEU A 64 4.17 -3.06 5.44
C LEU A 64 5.58 -3.63 5.63
N PHE A 65 6.57 -2.84 5.22
CA PHE A 65 7.97 -3.22 5.40
C PHE A 65 8.69 -2.19 6.25
N GLY A 66 9.84 -2.57 6.82
CA GLY A 66 10.63 -1.67 7.66
C GLY A 66 11.04 -0.37 6.94
N CYS A 67 11.15 -0.40 5.60
CA CYS A 67 11.42 0.79 4.78
C CYS A 67 10.22 1.77 4.69
N CYS A 68 9.02 1.39 5.12
CA CYS A 68 7.83 2.24 5.08
C CYS A 68 7.83 3.27 6.25
N THR A 69 8.80 4.17 6.26
CA THR A 69 9.09 5.06 7.40
C THR A 69 7.95 6.02 7.73
N ASN A 70 7.20 6.48 6.73
CA ASN A 70 6.10 7.41 6.91
C ASN A 70 4.84 6.72 7.42
N LEU A 71 4.54 5.51 6.92
CA LEU A 71 3.46 4.70 7.44
C LEU A 71 3.74 4.25 8.88
N ILE A 72 4.97 3.81 9.19
CA ILE A 72 5.42 3.46 10.54
C ILE A 72 5.29 4.67 11.47
N GLY A 73 5.72 5.85 11.01
CA GLY A 73 5.56 7.10 11.74
C GLY A 73 4.11 7.44 12.02
N PHE A 74 3.22 7.26 11.04
CA PHE A 74 1.78 7.43 11.20
C PHE A 74 1.20 6.44 12.22
N TYR A 75 1.51 5.14 12.13
CA TYR A 75 1.05 4.14 13.11
C TYR A 75 1.55 4.42 14.52
N ARG A 76 2.80 4.89 14.67
CA ARG A 76 3.33 5.32 15.98
C ARG A 76 2.54 6.49 16.54
N ARG A 77 2.23 7.47 15.69
CA ARG A 77 1.47 8.68 16.07
C ARG A 77 0.06 8.37 16.58
N VAL A 78 -0.62 7.40 15.95
CA VAL A 78 -1.97 7.01 16.34
C VAL A 78 -2.03 5.84 17.32
N GLY A 79 -0.87 5.38 17.85
CA GLY A 79 -0.81 4.31 18.86
C GLY A 79 -1.11 2.91 18.33
N ALA A 80 -0.80 2.65 17.05
CA ALA A 80 -1.08 1.36 16.40
C ALA A 80 0.16 0.49 16.14
N LEU A 81 1.38 1.03 16.38
CA LEU A 81 2.61 0.32 16.00
C LEU A 81 2.81 -1.01 16.76
N ASP A 82 2.36 -1.09 17.99
CA ASP A 82 2.38 -2.31 18.82
C ASP A 82 1.39 -3.40 18.35
N LYS A 83 0.50 -3.07 17.41
CA LYS A 83 -0.45 -3.98 16.78
C LYS A 83 0.09 -4.57 15.46
N ILE A 84 1.36 -4.37 15.18
CA ILE A 84 2.05 -4.93 14.01
C ILE A 84 2.96 -6.06 14.46
N HIS A 85 2.71 -7.26 13.94
CA HIS A 85 3.60 -8.41 14.08
C HIS A 85 4.72 -8.34 13.05
N TRP A 86 5.96 -8.35 13.50
CA TRP A 86 7.13 -8.22 12.62
C TRP A 86 7.83 -9.54 12.40
N THR A 87 8.09 -9.89 11.14
CA THR A 87 8.89 -11.04 10.74
C THR A 87 9.98 -10.62 9.74
N GLY A 88 11.14 -11.26 9.82
CA GLY A 88 12.23 -11.09 8.84
C GLY A 88 12.23 -12.16 7.75
N ASP A 89 11.41 -13.18 7.88
CA ASP A 89 11.44 -14.37 7.04
C ASP A 89 10.28 -14.39 6.05
N MET A 90 10.59 -14.73 4.82
CA MET A 90 9.61 -15.07 3.79
C MET A 90 9.67 -16.58 3.57
N ILE A 91 8.61 -17.29 3.88
CA ILE A 91 8.51 -18.74 3.65
C ILE A 91 7.93 -18.96 2.26
N MET A 92 8.70 -19.56 1.38
CA MET A 92 8.27 -20.00 0.05
C MET A 92 7.89 -21.47 0.11
N ILE A 93 6.76 -21.83 -0.50
CA ILE A 93 6.28 -23.21 -0.55
C ILE A 93 5.99 -23.63 -1.98
N GLU A 94 6.44 -24.83 -2.36
CA GLU A 94 6.19 -25.42 -3.68
C GLU A 94 5.02 -26.42 -3.60
N PRO A 95 4.32 -26.70 -4.71
CA PRO A 95 3.39 -27.81 -4.77
C PRO A 95 4.06 -29.10 -4.26
N GLY A 96 3.36 -29.87 -3.41
CA GLY A 96 3.93 -30.99 -2.69
C GLY A 96 4.49 -30.63 -1.30
N GLY A 97 4.48 -29.35 -0.90
CA GLY A 97 4.77 -28.91 0.46
C GLY A 97 6.24 -28.65 0.77
N ARG A 98 7.15 -28.72 -0.23
CA ARG A 98 8.57 -28.38 0.00
C ARG A 98 8.72 -26.91 0.30
N ARG A 99 9.43 -26.58 1.37
CA ARG A 99 9.59 -25.22 1.88
C ARG A 99 11.01 -24.70 1.70
N SER A 100 11.12 -23.42 1.40
CA SER A 100 12.37 -22.65 1.40
C SER A 100 12.16 -21.37 2.19
N ARG A 101 13.21 -20.87 2.81
CA ARG A 101 13.21 -19.62 3.56
C ARG A 101 14.07 -18.59 2.83
N LEU A 102 13.54 -17.40 2.62
CA LEU A 102 14.32 -16.22 2.27
C LEU A 102 14.25 -15.24 3.44
N GLY A 103 15.41 -14.83 3.94
CA GLY A 103 15.47 -13.90 5.07
C GLY A 103 16.91 -13.50 5.37
N PRO A 104 17.10 -12.49 6.21
CA PRO A 104 18.41 -11.99 6.56
C PRO A 104 19.17 -13.00 7.43
N THR A 105 20.47 -13.08 7.20
CA THR A 105 21.42 -13.79 8.08
C THR A 105 22.00 -12.79 9.05
N PRO A 106 21.90 -13.03 10.38
CA PRO A 106 22.47 -12.15 11.38
C PRO A 106 23.96 -11.90 11.13
N PHE A 107 24.44 -10.71 11.50
CA PHE A 107 25.83 -10.26 11.41
C PHE A 107 26.39 -10.04 10.01
N LEU A 108 25.70 -10.44 8.95
CA LEU A 108 26.14 -10.10 7.59
C LEU A 108 25.69 -8.69 7.21
N PRO A 109 26.60 -7.85 6.69
CA PRO A 109 26.23 -6.49 6.28
C PRO A 109 25.37 -6.51 4.99
N ALA A 110 24.53 -5.50 4.84
CA ALA A 110 23.82 -5.28 3.59
C ALA A 110 24.79 -5.03 2.41
N PRO A 111 24.56 -5.59 1.22
CA PRO A 111 23.43 -6.42 0.81
C PRO A 111 23.67 -7.93 1.01
N LEU A 112 24.77 -8.34 1.65
CA LEU A 112 25.16 -9.76 1.77
C LEU A 112 24.27 -10.56 2.74
N HIS A 113 23.50 -9.89 3.60
CA HIS A 113 22.65 -10.53 4.61
C HIS A 113 21.62 -11.53 4.02
N GLY A 114 21.12 -11.29 2.81
CA GLY A 114 20.17 -12.18 2.11
C GLY A 114 20.83 -13.32 1.33
N LEU A 115 22.15 -13.26 1.09
CA LEU A 115 22.84 -14.18 0.20
C LEU A 115 22.81 -15.64 0.69
N PRO A 116 23.08 -15.97 1.98
CA PRO A 116 23.06 -17.36 2.43
C PRO A 116 21.69 -18.02 2.23
N SER A 117 20.60 -17.32 2.54
CA SER A 117 19.25 -17.86 2.36
C SER A 117 18.91 -18.09 0.88
N LEU A 118 19.35 -17.21 -0.03
CA LEU A 118 19.22 -17.42 -1.47
C LEU A 118 20.02 -18.64 -1.94
N LEU A 119 21.28 -18.77 -1.49
CA LEU A 119 22.15 -19.87 -1.91
C LEU A 119 21.66 -21.24 -1.41
N THR A 120 21.10 -21.30 -0.22
CA THR A 120 20.58 -22.56 0.38
C THR A 120 19.15 -22.88 -0.03
N SER A 121 18.40 -21.90 -0.62
CA SER A 121 17.04 -22.13 -1.05
C SER A 121 16.96 -23.22 -2.12
N SER A 122 16.08 -24.21 -1.90
CA SER A 122 15.77 -25.27 -2.86
C SER A 122 14.78 -24.81 -3.95
N ALA A 123 14.17 -23.64 -3.78
CA ALA A 123 13.23 -23.09 -4.75
C ALA A 123 13.90 -22.63 -6.06
N PHE A 124 15.22 -22.41 -6.03
CA PHE A 124 16.00 -21.91 -7.16
C PHE A 124 17.08 -22.91 -7.58
N THR A 125 17.18 -23.16 -8.89
CA THR A 125 18.31 -23.88 -9.47
C THR A 125 19.60 -23.07 -9.39
N MET A 126 20.76 -23.66 -9.67
CA MET A 126 22.03 -22.93 -9.71
C MET A 126 22.01 -21.84 -10.82
N GLU A 127 21.38 -22.13 -11.96
CA GLU A 127 21.20 -21.16 -13.04
C GLU A 127 20.38 -19.95 -12.58
N ASP A 128 19.28 -20.19 -11.85
CA ASP A 128 18.45 -19.13 -11.29
C ASP A 128 19.23 -18.25 -10.33
N LYS A 129 20.00 -18.86 -9.41
CA LYS A 129 20.84 -18.16 -8.43
C LYS A 129 21.89 -17.28 -9.09
N LEU A 130 22.54 -17.79 -10.13
CA LEU A 130 23.56 -17.02 -10.89
C LEU A 130 22.91 -15.89 -11.69
N SER A 131 21.74 -16.12 -12.28
CA SER A 131 21.01 -15.08 -13.00
C SER A 131 20.52 -13.99 -12.05
N LEU A 132 19.96 -14.34 -10.89
CA LEU A 132 19.56 -13.38 -9.85
C LEU A 132 20.75 -12.57 -9.35
N ALA A 133 21.90 -13.23 -9.05
CA ALA A 133 23.11 -12.51 -8.61
C ALA A 133 23.59 -11.48 -9.63
N ARG A 134 23.49 -11.78 -10.94
CA ARG A 134 23.80 -10.84 -12.02
C ARG A 134 22.87 -9.61 -12.00
N ALA A 135 21.57 -9.84 -11.85
CA ALA A 135 20.58 -8.77 -11.79
C ALA A 135 20.74 -7.91 -10.53
N LEU A 136 20.88 -8.53 -9.36
CA LEU A 136 21.10 -7.83 -8.10
C LEU A 136 22.38 -6.97 -8.15
N ARG A 137 23.46 -7.51 -8.75
CA ARG A 137 24.69 -6.73 -8.97
C ARG A 137 24.45 -5.51 -9.86
N ALA A 138 23.62 -5.64 -10.91
CA ALA A 138 23.28 -4.49 -11.76
C ALA A 138 22.48 -3.43 -11.00
N MET A 139 21.64 -3.84 -10.05
CA MET A 139 20.83 -2.93 -9.19
C MET A 139 21.61 -2.35 -8.00
N LEU A 140 22.88 -2.70 -7.78
CA LEU A 140 23.74 -1.96 -6.82
C LEU A 140 23.83 -0.49 -7.18
N ARG A 141 23.84 -0.15 -8.47
CA ARG A 141 23.79 1.23 -8.95
C ARG A 141 22.34 1.70 -9.10
N PRO A 142 22.04 2.97 -8.81
CA PRO A 142 20.73 3.52 -9.08
C PRO A 142 20.35 3.38 -10.57
N VAL A 143 19.10 3.02 -10.83
CA VAL A 143 18.51 3.08 -12.17
C VAL A 143 18.04 4.52 -12.41
N PRO A 144 18.31 5.13 -13.57
CA PRO A 144 17.82 6.47 -13.88
C PRO A 144 16.27 6.52 -13.77
N SER A 145 15.75 7.54 -13.10
CA SER A 145 14.32 7.71 -12.88
C SER A 145 13.51 7.95 -14.16
N ASP A 146 14.17 8.47 -15.19
CA ASP A 146 13.60 8.75 -16.52
C ASP A 146 13.69 7.55 -17.47
N SER A 147 14.18 6.39 -17.02
CA SER A 147 14.25 5.18 -17.83
C SER A 147 12.87 4.81 -18.38
N ARG A 148 12.83 4.57 -19.68
CA ARG A 148 11.62 4.13 -20.40
C ARG A 148 11.53 2.62 -20.56
N GLU A 149 12.48 1.88 -20.02
CA GLU A 149 12.55 0.41 -20.09
C GLU A 149 11.55 -0.22 -19.12
N THR A 150 10.84 -1.25 -19.58
CA THR A 150 10.00 -2.09 -18.72
C THR A 150 10.87 -3.11 -17.97
N LEU A 151 10.34 -3.65 -16.87
CA LEU A 151 11.04 -4.70 -16.13
C LEU A 151 11.27 -5.95 -17.00
N ALA A 152 10.32 -6.34 -17.83
CA ALA A 152 10.48 -7.49 -18.74
C ALA A 152 11.63 -7.31 -19.73
N GLU A 153 11.74 -6.13 -20.34
CA GLU A 153 12.86 -5.79 -21.24
C GLU A 153 14.20 -5.82 -20.50
N TRP A 154 14.24 -5.21 -19.31
CA TRP A 154 15.43 -5.20 -18.46
C TRP A 154 15.88 -6.60 -18.04
N LEU A 155 14.93 -7.47 -17.64
CA LEU A 155 15.22 -8.87 -17.27
C LEU A 155 15.78 -9.66 -18.46
N THR A 156 15.23 -9.44 -19.64
CA THR A 156 15.71 -10.03 -20.90
C THR A 156 17.15 -9.59 -21.18
N ARG A 157 17.42 -8.29 -21.13
CA ARG A 157 18.77 -7.71 -21.33
C ARG A 157 19.78 -8.23 -20.32
N HIS A 158 19.35 -8.48 -19.07
CA HIS A 158 20.18 -9.06 -18.00
C HIS A 158 20.16 -10.58 -17.98
N LYS A 159 19.64 -11.25 -19.02
CA LYS A 159 19.66 -12.71 -19.23
C LYS A 159 19.17 -13.47 -17.99
N GLN A 160 17.98 -13.08 -17.49
CA GLN A 160 17.37 -13.78 -16.38
C GLN A 160 16.83 -15.14 -16.84
N SER A 161 17.05 -16.19 -16.03
CA SER A 161 16.49 -17.50 -16.26
C SER A 161 14.96 -17.50 -16.07
N ARG A 162 14.28 -18.46 -16.70
CA ARG A 162 12.84 -18.60 -16.54
C ARG A 162 12.43 -18.81 -15.08
N GLY A 163 13.17 -19.65 -14.34
CA GLY A 163 12.88 -19.90 -12.92
C GLY A 163 13.03 -18.66 -12.06
N ALA A 164 14.08 -17.84 -12.30
CA ALA A 164 14.24 -16.56 -11.63
C ALA A 164 13.10 -15.60 -11.94
N ILE A 165 12.64 -15.53 -13.21
CA ILE A 165 11.52 -14.67 -13.61
C ILE A 165 10.24 -15.10 -12.90
N GLU A 166 9.86 -16.38 -12.96
CA GLU A 166 8.57 -16.86 -12.43
C GLU A 166 8.54 -16.86 -10.90
N ARG A 167 9.61 -17.35 -10.24
CA ARG A 167 9.61 -17.61 -8.78
C ARG A 167 10.15 -16.45 -7.94
N PHE A 168 10.82 -15.47 -8.55
CA PHE A 168 11.31 -14.29 -7.83
C PHE A 168 10.74 -12.99 -8.41
N TRP A 169 11.05 -12.66 -9.66
CA TRP A 169 10.70 -11.35 -10.21
C TRP A 169 9.18 -11.14 -10.30
N LYS A 170 8.44 -12.06 -10.88
CA LYS A 170 6.98 -11.95 -10.94
C LYS A 170 6.37 -11.98 -9.55
N LEU A 171 6.76 -12.93 -8.72
CA LEU A 171 6.15 -13.14 -7.42
C LEU A 171 6.42 -11.98 -6.45
N VAL A 172 7.68 -11.51 -6.36
CA VAL A 172 8.06 -10.43 -5.45
C VAL A 172 7.60 -9.07 -6.00
N ILE A 173 7.88 -8.79 -7.28
CA ILE A 173 7.61 -7.47 -7.85
C ILE A 173 6.13 -7.31 -8.18
N ALA A 174 5.48 -8.34 -8.74
CA ALA A 174 4.04 -8.29 -8.98
C ALA A 174 3.25 -8.11 -7.67
N SER A 175 3.66 -8.78 -6.58
CA SER A 175 3.02 -8.57 -5.27
C SER A 175 3.24 -7.17 -4.72
N ALA A 176 4.46 -6.62 -4.85
CA ALA A 176 4.81 -5.31 -4.31
C ALA A 176 4.24 -4.13 -5.12
N LEU A 177 4.18 -4.26 -6.45
CA LEU A 177 3.73 -3.22 -7.38
C LEU A 177 2.33 -3.48 -7.96
N ASN A 178 1.81 -4.66 -7.73
CA ASN A 178 0.51 -5.13 -8.22
C ASN A 178 0.30 -4.89 -9.72
N ALA A 179 1.28 -5.27 -10.54
CA ALA A 179 1.25 -5.13 -11.99
C ALA A 179 2.10 -6.21 -12.66
N GLU A 180 1.83 -6.50 -13.94
CA GLU A 180 2.63 -7.42 -14.75
C GLU A 180 4.00 -6.80 -15.09
N ILE A 181 5.05 -7.63 -15.15
CA ILE A 181 6.44 -7.17 -15.38
C ILE A 181 6.61 -6.42 -16.71
N GLU A 182 5.75 -6.69 -17.68
CA GLU A 182 5.70 -6.05 -19.00
C GLU A 182 5.22 -4.59 -18.92
N SER A 183 4.52 -4.22 -17.86
CA SER A 183 3.97 -2.88 -17.65
C SER A 183 4.68 -2.09 -16.55
N ILE A 184 5.64 -2.69 -15.84
CA ILE A 184 6.36 -2.03 -14.72
C ILE A 184 7.58 -1.32 -15.24
N ALA A 185 7.74 -0.03 -14.94
CA ALA A 185 8.98 0.70 -15.18
C ALA A 185 10.12 0.20 -14.27
N VAL A 186 11.30 -0.02 -14.82
CA VAL A 186 12.48 -0.52 -14.08
C VAL A 186 12.82 0.32 -12.85
N PRO A 187 12.74 1.66 -12.83
CA PRO A 187 13.04 2.44 -11.64
C PRO A 187 12.22 2.03 -10.41
N TYR A 188 10.93 1.70 -10.59
CA TYR A 188 10.06 1.24 -9.50
C TYR A 188 10.42 -0.17 -9.02
N ALA A 189 10.72 -1.08 -9.95
CA ALA A 189 11.20 -2.42 -9.60
C ALA A 189 12.55 -2.36 -8.85
N ALA A 190 13.49 -1.53 -9.35
CA ALA A 190 14.78 -1.32 -8.70
C ALA A 190 14.62 -0.71 -7.30
N LYS A 191 13.68 0.24 -7.12
CA LYS A 191 13.37 0.79 -5.79
C LYS A 191 12.90 -0.32 -4.84
N VAL A 192 11.95 -1.16 -5.25
CA VAL A 192 11.48 -2.29 -4.43
C VAL A 192 12.63 -3.21 -4.05
N ILE A 193 13.47 -3.63 -5.01
CA ILE A 193 14.59 -4.53 -4.74
C ILE A 193 15.60 -3.89 -3.77
N ARG A 194 15.96 -2.63 -4.00
CA ARG A 194 16.92 -1.93 -3.14
C ARG A 194 16.38 -1.75 -1.72
N GLU A 195 15.14 -1.30 -1.58
CA GLU A 195 14.52 -1.06 -0.27
C GLU A 195 14.28 -2.36 0.51
N LEU A 196 13.75 -3.41 -0.11
CA LEU A 196 13.38 -4.62 0.60
C LEU A 196 14.54 -5.60 0.82
N PHE A 197 15.50 -5.67 -0.12
CA PHE A 197 16.49 -6.76 -0.11
C PHE A 197 17.94 -6.30 -0.02
N MET A 198 18.22 -5.00 -0.30
CA MET A 198 19.61 -4.58 -0.43
C MET A 198 20.02 -3.53 0.60
N ASN A 199 19.19 -2.54 0.89
CA ASN A 199 19.59 -1.39 1.70
C ASN A 199 19.88 -1.74 3.17
N SER A 200 19.06 -2.55 3.80
CA SER A 200 19.29 -3.04 5.15
C SER A 200 18.39 -4.23 5.50
N ALA A 201 18.79 -5.04 6.48
CA ALA A 201 17.95 -6.11 7.00
C ALA A 201 16.66 -5.56 7.67
N GLU A 202 16.75 -4.41 8.32
CA GLU A 202 15.61 -3.73 8.95
C GLU A 202 14.59 -3.30 7.91
N ALA A 203 15.04 -2.76 6.77
CA ALA A 203 14.18 -2.31 5.68
C ALA A 203 13.29 -3.43 5.12
N GLY A 204 13.82 -4.66 5.05
CA GLY A 204 13.11 -5.83 4.53
C GLY A 204 12.21 -6.55 5.55
N ARG A 205 12.16 -6.15 6.82
CA ARG A 205 11.25 -6.77 7.79
C ARG A 205 9.80 -6.52 7.38
N MET A 206 9.02 -7.60 7.32
CA MET A 206 7.60 -7.54 6.97
C MET A 206 6.75 -7.38 8.23
N GLY A 207 5.87 -6.39 8.24
CA GLY A 207 4.89 -6.14 9.29
C GLY A 207 3.49 -6.57 8.86
N ILE A 208 2.82 -7.33 9.71
CA ILE A 208 1.48 -7.86 9.49
C ILE A 208 0.56 -7.37 10.62
N ASN A 209 -0.62 -6.86 10.29
CA ASN A 209 -1.58 -6.38 11.25
C ASN A 209 -2.16 -7.52 12.11
N THR A 210 -2.14 -7.35 13.43
CA THR A 210 -2.75 -8.28 14.40
C THR A 210 -4.19 -7.92 14.76
N LEU A 211 -4.67 -6.78 14.28
CA LEU A 211 -6.05 -6.31 14.37
C LEU A 211 -6.63 -6.08 12.98
N PRO A 212 -7.96 -6.01 12.80
CA PRO A 212 -8.55 -5.48 11.58
C PRO A 212 -7.97 -4.11 11.23
N LEU A 213 -7.71 -3.86 9.94
CA LEU A 213 -7.06 -2.62 9.47
C LEU A 213 -7.75 -1.36 9.99
N SER A 214 -9.10 -1.31 9.96
CA SER A 214 -9.84 -0.13 10.43
C SER A 214 -9.62 0.14 11.92
N GLN A 215 -9.27 -0.85 12.74
CA GLN A 215 -8.96 -0.66 14.15
C GLN A 215 -7.58 -0.06 14.38
N LEU A 216 -6.64 -0.17 13.44
CA LEU A 216 -5.35 0.50 13.52
C LEU A 216 -5.49 2.02 13.49
N TYR A 217 -6.60 2.53 12.99
CA TYR A 217 -6.86 3.97 12.86
C TYR A 217 -7.67 4.55 14.03
N ALA A 218 -7.97 3.74 15.05
CA ALA A 218 -8.79 4.17 16.19
C ALA A 218 -8.23 5.39 16.94
N GLY A 219 -6.91 5.61 16.90
CA GLY A 219 -6.26 6.77 17.52
C GLY A 219 -6.39 8.09 16.75
N VAL A 220 -6.88 8.08 15.50
CA VAL A 220 -6.97 9.28 14.65
C VAL A 220 -7.98 10.29 15.21
N GLU A 221 -9.21 9.85 15.49
CA GLU A 221 -10.26 10.75 16.00
C GLU A 221 -9.93 11.34 17.36
N PRO A 222 -9.47 10.57 18.38
CA PRO A 222 -9.00 11.13 19.65
C PRO A 222 -7.88 12.18 19.47
N LEU A 223 -6.88 11.91 18.64
CA LEU A 223 -5.79 12.85 18.36
C LEU A 223 -6.33 14.17 17.78
N LEU A 224 -7.18 14.09 16.78
CA LEU A 224 -7.78 15.26 16.14
C LEU A 224 -8.65 16.05 17.13
N ARG A 225 -9.49 15.37 17.92
CA ARG A 225 -10.35 16.01 18.93
C ARG A 225 -9.55 16.74 20.01
N GLN A 226 -8.45 16.14 20.48
CA GLN A 226 -7.54 16.81 21.46
C GLN A 226 -6.93 18.10 20.92
N ARG A 227 -6.86 18.25 19.59
CA ARG A 227 -6.34 19.44 18.89
C ARG A 227 -7.45 20.38 18.40
N GLY A 228 -8.69 20.25 18.89
CA GLY A 228 -9.83 21.06 18.48
C GLY A 228 -10.29 20.84 17.04
N SER A 229 -9.96 19.68 16.48
CA SER A 229 -10.32 19.21 15.13
C SER A 229 -11.43 18.18 15.18
N SER A 230 -12.04 17.85 14.02
CA SER A 230 -13.20 16.95 13.94
C SER A 230 -13.06 15.92 12.83
N VAL A 231 -13.80 14.81 12.97
CA VAL A 231 -13.98 13.78 11.95
C VAL A 231 -15.46 13.66 11.61
N HIS A 232 -15.76 13.76 10.33
CA HIS A 232 -17.11 13.70 9.78
C HIS A 232 -17.23 12.42 8.93
N LEU A 233 -17.76 11.37 9.50
CA LEU A 233 -18.05 10.10 8.81
C LEU A 233 -19.44 10.13 8.16
N ASN A 234 -19.70 9.22 7.21
CA ASN A 234 -20.93 9.19 6.41
C ASN A 234 -21.21 10.51 5.68
N SER A 235 -20.17 11.31 5.44
CA SER A 235 -20.24 12.66 4.87
C SER A 235 -19.72 12.65 3.44
N ASN A 236 -20.61 12.33 2.50
CA ASN A 236 -20.29 12.39 1.07
C ASN A 236 -20.27 13.84 0.59
N VAL A 237 -19.17 14.27 0.00
CA VAL A 237 -19.04 15.61 -0.60
C VAL A 237 -19.82 15.64 -1.90
N GLU A 238 -20.75 16.57 -1.99
CA GLU A 238 -21.61 16.78 -3.17
C GLU A 238 -21.09 17.93 -4.04
N ARG A 239 -20.56 18.99 -3.43
CA ARG A 239 -20.10 20.18 -4.12
C ARG A 239 -19.02 20.91 -3.34
N LEU A 240 -18.11 21.57 -4.07
CA LEU A 240 -17.09 22.46 -3.55
C LEU A 240 -17.28 23.87 -4.13
N GLU A 241 -17.32 24.87 -3.27
CA GLU A 241 -17.49 26.26 -3.64
C GLU A 241 -16.31 27.09 -3.10
N PHE A 242 -15.78 27.99 -3.90
CA PHE A 242 -14.73 28.92 -3.48
C PHE A 242 -15.24 30.35 -3.46
N ASN A 243 -15.20 30.99 -2.31
CA ASN A 243 -15.52 32.39 -2.15
C ASN A 243 -14.23 33.21 -2.34
N GLN A 244 -14.14 33.92 -3.47
CA GLN A 244 -12.97 34.72 -3.80
C GLN A 244 -12.74 35.90 -2.84
N GLN A 245 -13.83 36.55 -2.35
CA GLN A 245 -13.73 37.72 -1.46
C GLN A 245 -13.15 37.32 -0.08
N MET A 246 -13.61 36.18 0.45
CA MET A 246 -13.18 35.68 1.76
C MET A 246 -11.96 34.77 1.66
N SER A 247 -11.57 34.39 0.44
CA SER A 247 -10.52 33.41 0.19
C SER A 247 -10.75 32.07 0.91
N GLN A 248 -12.01 31.62 0.96
CA GLN A 248 -12.46 30.45 1.71
C GLN A 248 -13.19 29.43 0.83
N TRP A 249 -13.04 28.18 1.21
CA TRP A 249 -13.76 27.06 0.63
C TRP A 249 -14.99 26.71 1.46
N THR A 250 -16.06 26.33 0.78
CA THR A 250 -17.23 25.68 1.38
C THR A 250 -17.36 24.28 0.81
N VAL A 251 -17.22 23.28 1.68
CA VAL A 251 -17.44 21.86 1.36
C VAL A 251 -18.88 21.53 1.70
N VAL A 252 -19.69 21.24 0.70
CA VAL A 252 -21.10 20.89 0.86
C VAL A 252 -21.25 19.39 0.86
N THR A 253 -21.73 18.86 1.96
CA THR A 253 -22.14 17.46 2.10
C THR A 253 -23.67 17.36 2.13
N ARG A 254 -24.19 16.15 2.17
CA ARG A 254 -25.63 15.93 2.25
C ARG A 254 -26.27 16.54 3.50
N THR A 255 -25.53 16.63 4.61
CA THR A 255 -26.05 16.99 5.94
C THR A 255 -25.56 18.32 6.45
N GLU A 256 -24.44 18.83 5.95
CA GLU A 256 -23.76 20.02 6.51
C GLU A 256 -22.97 20.80 5.46
N LYS A 257 -22.62 22.02 5.80
CA LYS A 257 -21.68 22.87 5.06
C LYS A 257 -20.49 23.17 5.95
N LEU A 258 -19.30 22.80 5.50
CA LEU A 258 -18.06 23.03 6.22
C LEU A 258 -17.28 24.15 5.52
N VAL A 259 -16.98 25.21 6.26
CA VAL A 259 -16.21 26.35 5.75
C VAL A 259 -14.78 26.25 6.27
N SER A 260 -13.80 26.46 5.39
CA SER A 260 -12.39 26.43 5.74
C SER A 260 -11.54 27.35 4.86
N ASP A 261 -10.39 27.78 5.39
CA ASP A 261 -9.43 28.61 4.65
C ASP A 261 -8.70 27.82 3.57
N TYR A 262 -8.55 26.50 3.79
CA TYR A 262 -7.86 25.58 2.89
C TYR A 262 -8.65 24.29 2.71
N ILE A 263 -8.47 23.63 1.55
CA ILE A 263 -8.88 22.24 1.35
C ILE A 263 -7.69 21.37 0.96
N LEU A 264 -7.75 20.12 1.38
CA LEU A 264 -6.81 19.08 0.99
C LEU A 264 -7.60 17.91 0.40
N LEU A 265 -7.38 17.66 -0.90
CA LEU A 265 -8.08 16.65 -1.69
C LEU A 265 -7.29 15.34 -1.63
N SER A 266 -7.60 14.47 -0.66
CA SER A 266 -6.95 13.16 -0.47
C SER A 266 -7.78 12.01 -1.06
N LEU A 267 -8.12 12.17 -2.32
CA LEU A 267 -8.97 11.26 -3.07
C LEU A 267 -8.14 10.34 -3.98
N PRO A 268 -8.60 9.10 -4.25
CA PRO A 268 -8.07 8.30 -5.34
C PRO A 268 -8.21 9.05 -6.68
N PHE A 269 -7.31 8.78 -7.62
CA PHE A 269 -7.28 9.50 -8.91
C PHE A 269 -8.61 9.44 -9.67
N GLU A 270 -9.31 8.30 -9.66
CA GLU A 270 -10.62 8.17 -10.32
C GLU A 270 -11.73 8.97 -9.62
N ALA A 271 -11.66 9.11 -8.30
CA ALA A 271 -12.61 9.92 -7.56
C ALA A 271 -12.31 11.41 -7.77
N MET A 272 -11.03 11.79 -7.85
CA MET A 272 -10.62 13.13 -8.22
C MET A 272 -11.10 13.49 -9.63
N GLY A 273 -10.90 12.59 -10.61
CA GLY A 273 -11.40 12.79 -11.98
C GLY A 273 -12.93 13.00 -12.07
N LYS A 274 -13.69 12.31 -11.21
CA LYS A 274 -15.15 12.50 -11.11
C LYS A 274 -15.55 13.81 -10.44
N LEU A 275 -14.69 14.32 -9.55
CA LEU A 275 -14.92 15.58 -8.84
C LEU A 275 -14.58 16.80 -9.70
N LEU A 276 -13.60 16.71 -10.59
CA LEU A 276 -13.13 17.84 -11.43
C LEU A 276 -14.24 18.64 -12.10
N PRO A 277 -15.24 18.02 -12.76
CA PRO A 277 -16.32 18.77 -13.41
C PRO A 277 -17.24 19.54 -12.43
N GLN A 278 -17.17 19.24 -11.14
CA GLN A 278 -17.99 19.83 -10.08
C GLN A 278 -17.22 20.90 -9.30
N MET A 279 -15.94 21.08 -9.63
CA MET A 279 -15.08 22.11 -9.02
C MET A 279 -15.29 23.46 -9.71
N PRO A 280 -15.02 24.58 -9.02
CA PRO A 280 -15.00 25.90 -9.65
C PRO A 280 -14.05 25.91 -10.87
N PRO A 281 -14.39 26.63 -11.96
CA PRO A 281 -13.49 26.77 -13.10
C PRO A 281 -12.13 27.35 -12.68
N ALA A 282 -11.04 26.74 -13.16
CA ALA A 282 -9.69 27.24 -12.92
C ALA A 282 -8.77 26.88 -14.09
N GLU A 283 -7.77 27.71 -14.34
CA GLU A 283 -6.71 27.40 -15.31
C GLU A 283 -5.92 26.16 -14.88
N GLY A 284 -5.62 25.25 -15.81
CA GLY A 284 -4.89 24.01 -15.52
C GLY A 284 -5.74 22.80 -15.14
N VAL A 285 -7.08 22.94 -15.02
CA VAL A 285 -7.98 21.81 -14.73
C VAL A 285 -7.89 20.74 -15.80
N ASP A 286 -7.86 21.10 -17.07
CA ASP A 286 -7.75 20.17 -18.20
C ASP A 286 -6.41 19.44 -18.19
N ALA A 287 -5.33 20.11 -17.82
CA ALA A 287 -4.02 19.51 -17.68
C ALA A 287 -4.02 18.45 -16.54
N LEU A 288 -4.64 18.75 -15.40
CA LEU A 288 -4.80 17.80 -14.31
C LEU A 288 -5.70 16.62 -14.72
N ALA A 289 -6.81 16.88 -15.42
CA ALA A 289 -7.69 15.84 -15.94
C ALA A 289 -6.94 14.90 -16.91
N GLY A 290 -6.12 15.46 -17.79
CA GLY A 290 -5.27 14.69 -18.70
C GLY A 290 -4.25 13.80 -17.97
N LYS A 291 -3.63 14.29 -16.89
CA LYS A 291 -2.75 13.48 -16.03
C LYS A 291 -3.51 12.34 -15.37
N ILE A 292 -4.65 12.62 -14.78
CA ILE A 292 -5.50 11.63 -14.10
C ILE A 292 -5.94 10.52 -15.07
N ALA A 293 -6.32 10.88 -16.30
CA ALA A 293 -6.81 9.92 -17.30
C ALA A 293 -5.76 8.90 -17.77
N ARG A 294 -4.47 9.13 -17.52
CA ARG A 294 -3.39 8.20 -17.86
C ARG A 294 -3.10 7.16 -16.79
N HIS A 295 -3.74 7.26 -15.63
CA HIS A 295 -3.61 6.24 -14.59
C HIS A 295 -4.57 5.07 -14.85
N GLU A 296 -4.07 3.85 -14.75
CA GLU A 296 -4.84 2.62 -14.86
C GLU A 296 -4.90 1.87 -13.55
N HIS A 297 -6.05 1.23 -13.26
CA HIS A 297 -6.20 0.38 -12.10
C HIS A 297 -5.70 -1.05 -12.33
N TRP A 298 -5.15 -1.63 -11.26
CA TRP A 298 -4.83 -3.04 -11.16
C TRP A 298 -5.58 -3.68 -10.00
N PRO A 299 -6.17 -4.88 -10.21
CA PRO A 299 -6.95 -5.56 -9.19
C PRO A 299 -6.07 -6.33 -8.20
N ILE A 300 -6.56 -6.47 -6.97
CA ILE A 300 -6.12 -7.48 -6.00
C ILE A 300 -7.37 -8.26 -5.59
N CYS A 301 -7.24 -9.58 -5.51
CA CYS A 301 -8.30 -10.45 -5.03
C CYS A 301 -7.86 -11.15 -3.76
N SER A 302 -8.77 -11.25 -2.79
CA SER A 302 -8.55 -11.94 -1.53
C SER A 302 -9.65 -12.97 -1.30
N ALA A 303 -9.26 -14.25 -1.15
CA ALA A 303 -10.15 -15.31 -0.76
C ALA A 303 -10.03 -15.56 0.75
N HIS A 304 -11.11 -15.33 1.48
CA HIS A 304 -11.21 -15.59 2.91
C HIS A 304 -11.89 -16.94 3.14
N LEU A 305 -11.19 -17.87 3.76
CA LEU A 305 -11.59 -19.28 3.88
C LEU A 305 -11.56 -19.71 5.35
N TRP A 306 -12.67 -20.25 5.84
CA TRP A 306 -12.76 -20.81 7.21
C TRP A 306 -12.93 -22.33 7.13
N PHE A 307 -12.01 -23.04 7.78
CA PHE A 307 -12.01 -24.49 7.85
C PHE A 307 -12.36 -24.99 9.27
N ASP A 308 -12.93 -26.19 9.37
CA ASP A 308 -13.32 -26.83 10.64
C ASP A 308 -12.10 -27.30 11.47
N ARG A 309 -10.91 -27.24 10.91
CA ARG A 309 -9.65 -27.64 11.56
C ARG A 309 -8.47 -26.82 11.08
N GLU A 310 -7.34 -26.92 11.75
CA GLU A 310 -6.09 -26.32 11.31
C GLU A 310 -5.60 -27.00 10.03
N ILE A 311 -5.29 -26.22 8.99
CA ILE A 311 -4.77 -26.72 7.72
C ILE A 311 -3.25 -26.52 7.57
N THR A 312 -2.66 -25.61 8.35
CA THR A 312 -1.23 -25.32 8.37
C THR A 312 -0.82 -24.62 9.66
N GLU A 313 0.39 -24.92 10.15
CA GLU A 313 1.02 -24.21 11.27
C GLU A 313 1.71 -22.91 10.85
N LEU A 314 1.86 -22.63 9.54
CA LEU A 314 2.49 -21.41 9.06
C LEU A 314 1.61 -20.19 9.33
N GLU A 315 2.24 -19.07 9.73
CA GLU A 315 1.58 -17.78 9.86
C GLU A 315 1.34 -17.15 8.48
N HIS A 316 2.29 -17.32 7.57
CA HIS A 316 2.21 -16.87 6.18
C HIS A 316 3.06 -17.75 5.26
N ALA A 317 2.77 -17.73 3.98
CA ALA A 317 3.57 -18.39 2.96
C ALA A 317 3.40 -17.71 1.60
N VAL A 318 4.47 -17.75 0.81
CA VAL A 318 4.48 -17.43 -0.62
C VAL A 318 4.35 -18.73 -1.40
N MET A 319 3.31 -18.86 -2.20
CA MET A 319 3.00 -20.07 -2.94
C MET A 319 3.57 -19.98 -4.35
N LEU A 320 4.44 -20.94 -4.71
CA LEU A 320 5.15 -20.97 -5.98
C LEU A 320 4.38 -21.74 -7.06
N ASP A 321 4.58 -21.35 -8.32
CA ASP A 321 4.16 -22.09 -9.51
C ASP A 321 2.64 -22.30 -9.65
N ARG A 322 1.85 -21.46 -8.99
CA ARG A 322 0.37 -21.49 -9.07
C ARG A 322 -0.17 -20.08 -9.21
N GLU A 323 -1.49 -19.98 -9.43
CA GLU A 323 -2.17 -18.69 -9.61
C GLU A 323 -2.39 -17.97 -8.29
N ILE A 324 -2.46 -18.70 -7.17
CA ILE A 324 -2.52 -18.11 -5.83
C ILE A 324 -1.10 -17.74 -5.36
N HIS A 325 -0.94 -16.53 -4.77
CA HIS A 325 0.38 -15.98 -4.49
C HIS A 325 0.77 -16.05 -3.01
N TRP A 326 -0.09 -15.54 -2.12
CA TRP A 326 0.21 -15.44 -0.70
C TRP A 326 -0.88 -16.09 0.14
N LEU A 327 -0.45 -16.70 1.23
CA LEU A 327 -1.32 -17.18 2.30
C LEU A 327 -1.01 -16.44 3.59
N PHE A 328 -2.05 -16.01 4.30
CA PHE A 328 -1.96 -15.48 5.66
C PHE A 328 -2.92 -16.26 6.57
N ASN A 329 -2.38 -16.86 7.63
CA ASN A 329 -3.17 -17.58 8.63
C ASN A 329 -3.69 -16.60 9.69
N ARG A 330 -4.89 -16.09 9.46
CA ARG A 330 -5.51 -15.07 10.31
C ARG A 330 -5.80 -15.58 11.71
N SER A 331 -6.03 -16.90 11.88
CA SER A 331 -6.20 -17.50 13.19
C SER A 331 -4.96 -17.42 14.06
N LYS A 332 -3.77 -17.51 13.45
CA LYS A 332 -2.48 -17.36 14.14
C LYS A 332 -2.08 -15.90 14.33
N LEU A 333 -2.27 -15.08 13.30
CA LEU A 333 -1.95 -13.66 13.31
C LEU A 333 -2.92 -12.84 14.18
N GLN A 334 -4.15 -13.33 14.37
CA GLN A 334 -5.20 -12.69 15.16
C GLN A 334 -5.80 -13.66 16.19
N PRO A 335 -5.05 -14.10 17.20
CA PRO A 335 -5.48 -15.13 18.16
C PRO A 335 -6.70 -14.73 19.01
N TRP A 336 -6.98 -13.44 19.09
CA TRP A 336 -8.18 -12.90 19.77
C TRP A 336 -9.49 -13.32 19.08
N ARG A 337 -9.47 -13.76 17.81
CA ARG A 337 -10.67 -14.21 17.08
C ARG A 337 -11.30 -15.50 17.63
N LYS A 338 -10.55 -16.32 18.38
CA LYS A 338 -11.00 -17.60 18.94
C LYS A 338 -11.73 -18.47 17.89
N THR A 339 -11.17 -18.60 16.71
CA THR A 339 -11.74 -19.38 15.60
C THR A 339 -11.61 -20.87 15.92
N GLU A 340 -12.71 -21.62 15.87
CA GLU A 340 -12.62 -23.09 15.79
C GLU A 340 -12.06 -23.45 14.42
N GLY A 341 -10.96 -24.21 14.38
CA GLY A 341 -10.26 -24.53 13.13
C GLY A 341 -9.34 -23.42 12.64
N SER A 342 -9.34 -23.11 11.36
CA SER A 342 -8.49 -22.07 10.80
C SER A 342 -9.22 -21.08 9.88
N TYR A 343 -8.85 -19.81 10.00
CA TYR A 343 -9.21 -18.76 9.08
C TYR A 343 -7.99 -18.37 8.26
N ILE A 344 -8.04 -18.66 6.97
CA ILE A 344 -6.98 -18.45 6.00
C ILE A 344 -7.40 -17.37 5.02
N GLU A 345 -6.52 -16.44 4.76
CA GLU A 345 -6.65 -15.42 3.73
C GLU A 345 -5.62 -15.72 2.62
N VAL A 346 -6.10 -15.78 1.37
CA VAL A 346 -5.27 -16.06 0.19
C VAL A 346 -5.34 -14.87 -0.74
N GLU A 347 -4.17 -14.32 -1.08
CA GLU A 347 -4.05 -13.15 -1.94
C GLU A 347 -3.60 -13.52 -3.34
N VAL A 348 -4.24 -12.88 -4.33
CA VAL A 348 -3.87 -12.93 -5.75
C VAL A 348 -3.70 -11.50 -6.25
N SER A 349 -2.46 -11.12 -6.51
CA SER A 349 -2.09 -9.78 -7.00
C SER A 349 -1.92 -9.78 -8.51
N ALA A 350 -2.10 -8.62 -9.16
CA ALA A 350 -1.82 -8.39 -10.59
C ALA A 350 -2.52 -9.34 -11.57
N SER A 351 -3.58 -10.04 -11.16
CA SER A 351 -4.28 -10.99 -12.03
C SER A 351 -5.66 -10.49 -12.44
N ARG A 352 -5.74 -9.90 -13.63
CA ARG A 352 -7.01 -9.54 -14.26
C ARG A 352 -7.83 -10.79 -14.61
N ILE A 353 -7.15 -11.90 -14.93
CA ILE A 353 -7.78 -13.20 -15.23
C ILE A 353 -8.49 -13.75 -13.99
N TYR A 354 -7.81 -13.80 -12.84
CA TYR A 354 -8.41 -14.25 -11.59
C TYR A 354 -9.57 -13.34 -11.17
N ALA A 355 -9.41 -12.02 -11.28
CA ALA A 355 -10.44 -11.04 -10.95
C ALA A 355 -11.70 -11.16 -11.84
N ALA A 356 -11.56 -11.61 -13.08
CA ALA A 356 -12.68 -11.82 -14.01
C ALA A 356 -13.48 -13.11 -13.74
N ARG A 357 -12.91 -14.11 -13.00
CA ARG A 357 -13.63 -15.37 -12.72
C ARG A 357 -14.88 -15.14 -11.89
N GLU A 358 -15.88 -15.98 -12.07
CA GLU A 358 -17.02 -16.03 -11.15
C GLU A 358 -16.58 -16.43 -9.74
N ARG A 359 -17.32 -15.96 -8.71
CA ARG A 359 -16.97 -16.16 -7.30
C ARG A 359 -16.69 -17.63 -6.95
N ASN A 360 -17.59 -18.52 -7.35
CA ASN A 360 -17.48 -19.94 -7.02
C ASN A 360 -16.32 -20.62 -7.75
N GLU A 361 -16.03 -20.21 -8.98
CA GLU A 361 -14.88 -20.69 -9.75
C GLU A 361 -13.55 -20.26 -9.11
N ALA A 362 -13.44 -19.00 -8.70
CA ALA A 362 -12.26 -18.48 -8.03
C ALA A 362 -12.00 -19.20 -6.69
N ILE A 363 -13.05 -19.41 -5.88
CA ILE A 363 -12.94 -20.17 -4.63
C ILE A 363 -12.55 -21.63 -4.90
N ALA A 364 -13.17 -22.29 -5.89
CA ALA A 364 -12.85 -23.68 -6.25
C ALA A 364 -11.40 -23.82 -6.75
N LEU A 365 -10.91 -22.86 -7.54
CA LEU A 365 -9.51 -22.80 -7.97
C LEU A 365 -8.59 -22.66 -6.75
N THR A 366 -8.87 -21.71 -5.86
CA THR A 366 -8.08 -21.48 -4.66
C THR A 366 -7.98 -22.72 -3.79
N LEU A 367 -9.11 -23.42 -3.54
CA LEU A 367 -9.12 -24.65 -2.74
C LEU A 367 -8.34 -25.78 -3.40
N ARG A 368 -8.48 -25.94 -4.72
CA ARG A 368 -7.73 -26.95 -5.48
C ARG A 368 -6.22 -26.72 -5.38
N GLU A 369 -5.77 -25.49 -5.60
CA GLU A 369 -4.36 -25.16 -5.52
C GLU A 369 -3.83 -25.23 -4.07
N LEU A 370 -4.57 -24.72 -3.08
CA LEU A 370 -4.20 -24.85 -1.67
C LEU A 370 -3.99 -26.30 -1.25
N ALA A 371 -4.79 -27.24 -1.76
CA ALA A 371 -4.68 -28.68 -1.45
C ALA A 371 -3.38 -29.31 -1.98
N GLU A 372 -2.71 -28.66 -2.95
CA GLU A 372 -1.41 -29.09 -3.43
C GLU A 372 -0.25 -28.69 -2.50
N PHE A 373 -0.42 -27.58 -1.77
CA PHE A 373 0.54 -27.08 -0.78
C PHE A 373 0.30 -27.66 0.61
N PHE A 374 -0.96 -27.82 0.99
CA PHE A 374 -1.40 -28.21 2.32
C PHE A 374 -2.36 -29.40 2.22
N PRO A 375 -1.88 -30.65 2.35
CA PRO A 375 -2.71 -31.84 2.19
C PRO A 375 -3.93 -31.90 3.12
N ALA A 376 -3.85 -31.25 4.29
CA ALA A 376 -4.98 -31.16 5.24
C ALA A 376 -6.24 -30.50 4.62
N VAL A 377 -6.10 -29.64 3.61
CA VAL A 377 -7.23 -29.04 2.89
C VAL A 377 -8.15 -30.08 2.26
N LYS A 378 -7.58 -31.24 1.81
CA LYS A 378 -8.37 -32.33 1.20
C LYS A 378 -9.37 -32.98 2.15
N THR A 379 -9.09 -32.93 3.45
CA THR A 379 -9.92 -33.58 4.50
C THR A 379 -10.62 -32.58 5.41
N ALA A 380 -10.22 -31.30 5.35
CA ALA A 380 -10.87 -30.24 6.10
C ALA A 380 -12.20 -29.85 5.42
N LYS A 381 -13.22 -29.56 6.22
CA LYS A 381 -14.48 -29.01 5.72
C LYS A 381 -14.37 -27.48 5.62
N LEU A 382 -14.64 -26.95 4.45
CA LEU A 382 -14.83 -25.51 4.29
C LEU A 382 -16.16 -25.12 4.94
N VAL A 383 -16.09 -24.33 6.02
CA VAL A 383 -17.28 -23.91 6.80
C VAL A 383 -17.95 -22.71 6.13
N LYS A 384 -17.16 -21.74 5.72
CA LYS A 384 -17.61 -20.53 5.00
C LYS A 384 -16.49 -19.94 4.17
N ALA A 385 -16.84 -19.16 3.15
CA ALA A 385 -15.90 -18.46 2.29
C ALA A 385 -16.44 -17.09 1.86
N ALA A 386 -15.53 -16.13 1.73
CA ALA A 386 -15.79 -14.86 1.05
C ALA A 386 -14.71 -14.61 0.00
N LEU A 387 -15.07 -13.89 -1.07
CA LEU A 387 -14.14 -13.43 -2.08
C LEU A 387 -14.29 -11.92 -2.21
N VAL A 388 -13.21 -11.22 -1.93
CA VAL A 388 -13.08 -9.78 -2.18
C VAL A 388 -12.36 -9.59 -3.49
N LYS A 389 -12.91 -8.77 -4.37
CA LYS A 389 -12.29 -8.33 -5.62
C LYS A 389 -12.14 -6.82 -5.57
N GLU A 390 -11.00 -6.34 -5.10
CA GLU A 390 -10.71 -4.90 -5.15
C GLU A 390 -10.14 -4.56 -6.54
N VAL A 391 -11.04 -4.24 -7.46
CA VAL A 391 -10.69 -3.95 -8.86
C VAL A 391 -9.93 -2.62 -9.03
N ARG A 392 -9.93 -1.77 -8.00
CA ARG A 392 -9.25 -0.48 -7.97
C ARG A 392 -8.20 -0.44 -6.86
N ALA A 393 -7.48 -1.55 -6.66
CA ALA A 393 -6.57 -1.68 -5.53
C ALA A 393 -5.40 -0.70 -5.63
N THR A 394 -4.73 -0.66 -6.78
CA THR A 394 -3.56 0.18 -7.03
C THR A 394 -3.66 0.87 -8.38
N PHE A 395 -2.78 1.82 -8.64
CA PHE A 395 -2.48 2.25 -10.02
C PHE A 395 -1.20 1.56 -10.51
N GLY A 396 -1.12 1.34 -11.83
CA GLY A 396 0.08 0.81 -12.48
C GLY A 396 1.20 1.84 -12.57
N VAL A 397 2.44 1.37 -12.66
CA VAL A 397 3.64 2.22 -12.74
C VAL A 397 4.38 2.00 -14.09
N PRO A 398 3.74 2.28 -15.24
CA PRO A 398 4.40 2.14 -16.53
C PRO A 398 5.49 3.17 -16.72
N PRO A 399 6.40 2.96 -17.70
CA PRO A 399 7.43 3.94 -18.04
C PRO A 399 6.84 5.33 -18.32
N GLY A 400 7.36 6.34 -17.61
CA GLY A 400 6.95 7.72 -17.77
C GLY A 400 5.79 8.20 -16.91
N ILE A 401 5.19 7.36 -16.08
CA ILE A 401 4.05 7.73 -15.21
C ILE A 401 4.36 8.91 -14.27
N ASP A 402 5.61 9.13 -13.90
CA ASP A 402 5.97 10.22 -12.98
C ASP A 402 5.65 11.61 -13.52
N ALA A 403 5.62 11.80 -14.86
CA ALA A 403 5.19 13.04 -15.49
C ALA A 403 3.70 13.35 -15.24
N ASP A 404 2.91 12.32 -14.92
CA ASP A 404 1.48 12.41 -14.69
C ASP A 404 1.10 12.43 -13.20
N ARG A 405 2.10 12.38 -12.32
CA ARG A 405 1.92 12.45 -10.88
C ARG A 405 2.14 13.88 -10.38
N PRO A 406 1.08 14.65 -10.05
CA PRO A 406 1.23 16.04 -9.62
C PRO A 406 1.84 16.11 -8.22
N ALA A 407 2.66 17.13 -7.97
CA ALA A 407 3.06 17.47 -6.61
C ALA A 407 1.86 18.01 -5.79
N ALA A 408 1.97 17.97 -4.47
CA ALA A 408 0.89 18.37 -3.57
C ALA A 408 0.40 19.81 -3.79
N ALA A 409 1.31 20.74 -4.10
CA ALA A 409 1.00 22.14 -4.37
C ALA A 409 0.57 22.42 -5.84
N GLN A 410 0.60 21.43 -6.72
CA GLN A 410 0.20 21.58 -8.13
C GLN A 410 -1.32 21.43 -8.33
N SER A 411 -2.09 22.07 -7.45
CA SER A 411 -3.53 22.19 -7.58
C SER A 411 -3.88 23.41 -8.44
N PRO A 412 -4.84 23.30 -9.39
CA PRO A 412 -5.31 24.44 -10.17
C PRO A 412 -6.03 25.51 -9.33
N TRP A 413 -6.50 25.17 -8.16
CA TRP A 413 -7.31 26.05 -7.33
C TRP A 413 -6.48 26.69 -6.21
N PRO A 414 -6.77 27.96 -5.86
CA PRO A 414 -6.11 28.62 -4.74
C PRO A 414 -6.48 27.93 -3.41
N ASN A 415 -5.56 27.92 -2.47
CA ASN A 415 -5.75 27.33 -1.15
C ASN A 415 -6.21 25.85 -1.16
N ALA A 416 -5.91 25.11 -2.25
CA ALA A 416 -6.23 23.71 -2.40
C ALA A 416 -4.96 22.89 -2.64
N PHE A 417 -4.87 21.74 -1.99
CA PHE A 417 -3.71 20.84 -2.05
C PHE A 417 -4.14 19.43 -2.42
N LEU A 418 -3.25 18.68 -3.08
CA LEU A 418 -3.50 17.32 -3.53
C LEU A 418 -2.75 16.32 -2.65
N ALA A 419 -3.41 15.22 -2.30
CA ALA A 419 -2.79 14.07 -1.68
C ALA A 419 -3.40 12.77 -2.24
N GLY A 420 -2.73 11.66 -2.03
CA GLY A 420 -3.07 10.34 -2.50
C GLY A 420 -1.83 9.64 -3.04
N ASP A 421 -1.84 8.33 -3.02
CA ASP A 421 -0.73 7.49 -3.47
C ASP A 421 -0.30 7.77 -4.94
N TRP A 422 -1.21 8.31 -5.76
CA TRP A 422 -1.00 8.67 -7.16
C TRP A 422 -0.28 10.01 -7.38
N THR A 423 -0.08 10.83 -6.34
CA THR A 423 0.68 12.08 -6.42
C THR A 423 2.20 11.82 -6.42
N ALA A 424 3.02 12.84 -6.67
CA ALA A 424 4.47 12.74 -6.81
C ALA A 424 5.16 12.47 -5.45
N THR A 425 5.14 11.24 -5.00
CA THR A 425 5.74 10.81 -3.72
C THR A 425 7.10 10.12 -3.88
N GLY A 426 7.47 9.76 -5.11
CA GLY A 426 8.63 8.93 -5.41
C GLY A 426 8.47 7.45 -5.00
N TRP A 427 7.25 7.04 -4.58
CA TRP A 427 6.90 5.67 -4.20
C TRP A 427 5.78 5.13 -5.10
N PRO A 428 5.69 3.80 -5.31
CA PRO A 428 4.59 3.19 -6.04
C PRO A 428 3.28 3.25 -5.25
N SER A 429 2.18 2.75 -5.83
CA SER A 429 0.88 2.70 -5.17
C SER A 429 0.91 1.78 -3.94
N THR A 430 1.14 2.36 -2.78
CA THR A 430 1.28 1.68 -1.49
C THR A 430 0.72 2.53 -0.36
N MET A 431 0.49 1.93 0.81
CA MET A 431 0.15 2.69 2.02
C MET A 431 1.27 3.66 2.42
N GLU A 432 2.54 3.31 2.16
CA GLU A 432 3.67 4.23 2.38
C GLU A 432 3.54 5.48 1.49
N SER A 433 3.28 5.29 0.19
CA SER A 433 3.05 6.40 -0.74
C SER A 433 1.88 7.27 -0.29
N ALA A 434 0.80 6.66 0.20
CA ALA A 434 -0.34 7.40 0.72
C ALA A 434 0.02 8.24 1.96
N ALA A 435 0.72 7.66 2.94
CA ALA A 435 1.18 8.40 4.13
C ALA A 435 2.12 9.55 3.74
N ARG A 436 3.11 9.29 2.87
CA ARG A 436 4.02 10.32 2.33
C ARG A 436 3.27 11.45 1.65
N SER A 437 2.30 11.13 0.82
CA SER A 437 1.51 12.15 0.11
C SER A 437 0.76 13.09 1.08
N GLY A 438 0.24 12.53 2.17
CA GLY A 438 -0.39 13.30 3.23
C GLY A 438 0.59 14.24 3.95
N HIS A 439 1.80 13.75 4.26
CA HIS A 439 2.86 14.55 4.86
C HIS A 439 3.34 15.66 3.92
N LEU A 440 3.59 15.34 2.64
CA LEU A 440 3.98 16.32 1.62
C LEU A 440 2.93 17.40 1.40
N ALA A 441 1.63 17.03 1.44
CA ALA A 441 0.55 18.01 1.33
C ALA A 441 0.47 18.92 2.57
N ALA A 442 0.73 18.37 3.75
CA ALA A 442 0.80 19.16 4.97
C ALA A 442 2.02 20.12 4.95
N GLU A 443 3.19 19.68 4.48
CA GLU A 443 4.37 20.53 4.27
C GLU A 443 4.08 21.66 3.27
N ALA A 444 3.45 21.33 2.13
CA ALA A 444 3.11 22.29 1.10
C ALA A 444 2.15 23.37 1.62
N LEU A 445 1.15 22.99 2.43
CA LEU A 445 0.25 23.92 3.07
C LEU A 445 0.98 24.80 4.11
N CYS A 446 1.82 24.21 4.97
CA CYS A 446 2.63 24.97 5.92
C CYS A 446 3.53 25.99 5.23
N ALA A 447 4.18 25.59 4.12
CA ALA A 447 5.01 26.50 3.33
C ALA A 447 4.19 27.64 2.69
N ALA A 448 2.98 27.35 2.20
CA ALA A 448 2.10 28.35 1.59
C ALA A 448 1.65 29.44 2.57
N ILE A 449 1.60 29.15 3.87
CA ILE A 449 1.29 30.15 4.90
C ILE A 449 2.52 30.84 5.49
N GLY A 450 3.73 30.56 4.97
CA GLY A 450 4.98 31.14 5.46
C GLY A 450 5.56 30.47 6.71
N ASP A 451 5.07 29.29 7.09
CA ASP A 451 5.59 28.48 8.23
C ASP A 451 6.08 27.11 7.72
N PRO A 452 7.16 27.06 6.93
CA PRO A 452 7.64 25.80 6.36
C PRO A 452 8.07 24.82 7.47
N ARG A 453 7.59 23.58 7.39
CA ARG A 453 7.88 22.52 8.36
C ARG A 453 8.34 21.26 7.63
N THR A 454 9.22 20.50 8.27
CA THR A 454 9.60 19.14 7.82
C THR A 454 8.75 18.13 8.58
N ILE A 455 7.88 17.46 7.87
CA ILE A 455 6.91 16.48 8.40
C ILE A 455 7.23 15.08 7.84
N LEU A 456 7.71 15.03 6.59
CA LEU A 456 8.09 13.80 5.93
C LEU A 456 9.24 13.11 6.66
N ASN A 457 9.03 11.86 7.06
CA ASN A 457 10.13 11.06 7.59
C ASN A 457 11.09 10.68 6.45
N PRO A 458 12.41 10.78 6.64
CA PRO A 458 13.38 10.35 5.64
C PRO A 458 13.29 8.85 5.42
N ASP A 459 13.69 8.41 4.21
CA ASP A 459 13.87 6.99 3.93
C ASP A 459 14.98 6.41 4.84
N LEU A 460 14.91 5.11 5.11
CA LEU A 460 15.97 4.44 5.88
C LEU A 460 17.30 4.57 5.13
N PRO A 461 18.36 4.99 5.80
CA PRO A 461 19.66 5.07 5.15
C PRO A 461 20.17 3.66 4.79
N PRO A 462 20.82 3.50 3.63
CA PRO A 462 21.52 2.28 3.32
C PRO A 462 22.56 1.95 4.40
N SER A 463 22.61 0.68 4.81
CA SER A 463 23.54 0.18 5.83
C SER A 463 24.62 -0.72 5.23
N GLY A 464 25.64 -1.05 6.03
CA GLY A 464 26.71 -1.94 5.60
C GLY A 464 27.41 -1.49 4.32
N LEU A 465 27.63 -2.41 3.40
CA LEU A 465 28.33 -2.11 2.14
C LEU A 465 27.49 -1.25 1.18
N MET A 466 26.15 -1.22 1.37
CA MET A 466 25.29 -0.37 0.53
C MET A 466 25.54 1.12 0.71
N GLY A 467 26.14 1.53 1.82
CA GLY A 467 26.59 2.92 2.03
C GLY A 467 27.56 3.45 0.98
N PHE A 468 28.28 2.56 0.27
CA PHE A 468 29.21 2.93 -0.81
C PHE A 468 28.56 3.05 -2.20
N PHE A 469 27.28 2.67 -2.35
CA PHE A 469 26.54 2.67 -3.63
C PHE A 469 25.37 3.69 -3.61
N ARG A 470 25.65 4.88 -3.11
CA ARG A 470 24.70 6.01 -3.10
C ARG A 470 24.55 6.67 -4.45
#